data_b97e2be7e1f41f9765d025935ba1cbb5
#
_entry.id   b97e2be7e1f41f9765d025935ba1cbb5
#
_cell.length_a   1.000
_cell.length_b   1.000
_cell.length_c   1.000
_cell.angle_alpha   90.00
_cell.angle_beta   90.00
_cell.angle_gamma   90.00
#
_symmetry.space_group_name_H-M   'P 1'
#
loop_
_entity.id
_entity.type
_entity.pdbx_description
1 polymer ?
#
loop_
_entity_poly.entity_id
_entity_poly.type
_entity_poly.pdbx_seq_one_letter_code
_entity_poly.pdbx_strand_id
1 'polypeptide(L)'
;IMSTEFFEKLNLLNTQEAPFAVATVIRITGSVSAKPGAKSILDSEGNTLYGWVGGGCAEEAVRDAAMDSLKDGQTRIVPLDLDDEVLGVGMPCGGSMDVYVEPYLPRPELHLIGHGRIAEVLAELAHLMHFMVTVNDPAAFRERFPKADRLI
;
A
#
# COMPACT_ATOMS: atom_id res chain seq x y z
N ILE A 1 -19.98 -6.24 -4.29
CA ILE A 1 -20.19 -6.00 -2.84
C ILE A 1 -18.82 -6.13 -2.22
N MET A 2 -18.28 -5.04 -1.65
CA MET A 2 -17.05 -5.10 -0.86
C MET A 2 -17.32 -5.97 0.37
N SER A 3 -16.49 -6.99 0.59
CA SER A 3 -16.67 -7.90 1.73
C SER A 3 -16.13 -7.27 3.01
N THR A 4 -16.70 -7.62 4.16
CA THR A 4 -16.20 -7.26 5.49
C THR A 4 -14.70 -7.62 5.61
N GLU A 5 -14.31 -8.75 5.06
CA GLU A 5 -12.93 -9.26 5.04
C GLU A 5 -11.92 -8.28 4.40
N PHE A 6 -12.31 -7.55 3.33
CA PHE A 6 -11.46 -6.53 2.73
C PHE A 6 -11.11 -5.42 3.72
N PHE A 7 -12.11 -4.91 4.45
CA PHE A 7 -11.89 -3.86 5.44
C PHE A 7 -11.11 -4.36 6.68
N GLU A 8 -11.36 -5.59 7.11
CA GLU A 8 -10.63 -6.22 8.20
C GLU A 8 -9.14 -6.33 7.83
N LYS A 9 -8.83 -6.76 6.60
CA LYS A 9 -7.46 -6.86 6.11
C LYS A 9 -6.78 -5.50 6.03
N LEU A 10 -7.46 -4.48 5.47
CA LEU A 10 -6.95 -3.11 5.43
C LEU A 10 -6.67 -2.56 6.83
N ASN A 11 -7.60 -2.76 7.78
CA ASN A 11 -7.42 -2.31 9.15
C ASN A 11 -6.25 -2.97 9.84
N LEU A 12 -6.07 -4.28 9.63
CA LEU A 12 -4.93 -5.03 10.16
C LEU A 12 -3.60 -4.46 9.66
N LEU A 13 -3.47 -4.29 8.34
CA LEU A 13 -2.25 -3.75 7.72
C LEU A 13 -1.96 -2.32 8.17
N ASN A 14 -2.99 -1.47 8.26
CA ASN A 14 -2.86 -0.11 8.75
C ASN A 14 -2.42 -0.08 10.23
N THR A 15 -2.97 -0.95 11.07
CA THR A 15 -2.59 -1.06 12.50
C THR A 15 -1.16 -1.56 12.67
N GLN A 16 -0.70 -2.42 11.79
CA GLN A 16 0.68 -2.93 11.77
C GLN A 16 1.67 -1.93 11.15
N GLU A 17 1.17 -0.80 10.60
CA GLU A 17 1.97 0.16 9.83
C GLU A 17 2.78 -0.51 8.70
N ALA A 18 2.23 -1.59 8.14
CA ALA A 18 2.84 -2.33 7.05
C ALA A 18 2.54 -1.65 5.71
N PRO A 19 3.52 -1.48 4.81
CA PRO A 19 3.26 -0.98 3.47
C PRO A 19 2.49 -2.02 2.66
N PHE A 20 1.49 -1.58 1.89
CA PHE A 20 0.71 -2.42 0.99
C PHE A 20 0.18 -1.62 -0.19
N ALA A 21 -0.19 -2.30 -1.26
CA ALA A 21 -0.87 -1.70 -2.41
C ALA A 21 -2.26 -2.31 -2.59
N VAL A 22 -3.21 -1.50 -3.05
CA VAL A 22 -4.54 -1.94 -3.46
C VAL A 22 -4.66 -1.80 -4.96
N ALA A 23 -4.94 -2.90 -5.64
CA ALA A 23 -5.26 -2.92 -7.06
C ALA A 23 -6.79 -3.02 -7.23
N THR A 24 -7.35 -2.20 -8.11
CA THR A 24 -8.79 -2.15 -8.40
C THR A 24 -9.03 -2.18 -9.90
N VAL A 25 -9.84 -3.11 -10.38
CA VAL A 25 -10.31 -3.11 -11.78
C VAL A 25 -11.29 -1.96 -11.96
N ILE A 26 -10.93 -0.99 -12.80
CA ILE A 26 -11.71 0.25 -13.02
C ILE A 26 -12.46 0.24 -14.34
N ARG A 27 -11.99 -0.51 -15.34
CA ARG A 27 -12.60 -0.60 -16.66
C ARG A 27 -12.42 -2.00 -17.23
N ILE A 28 -13.41 -2.47 -17.96
CA ILE A 28 -13.37 -3.72 -18.74
C ILE A 28 -14.00 -3.46 -20.09
N THR A 29 -13.40 -4.03 -21.15
CA THR A 29 -13.93 -4.06 -22.49
C THR A 29 -13.81 -5.49 -23.03
N GLY A 30 -14.87 -6.02 -23.62
CA GLY A 30 -14.89 -7.39 -24.11
C GLY A 30 -15.09 -8.45 -23.03
N SER A 31 -14.59 -9.66 -23.26
CA SER A 31 -14.79 -10.81 -22.38
C SER A 31 -13.60 -10.99 -21.44
N VAL A 32 -13.74 -10.57 -20.19
CA VAL A 32 -12.73 -10.67 -19.14
C VAL A 32 -13.33 -11.39 -17.93
N SER A 33 -12.55 -12.25 -17.28
CA SER A 33 -13.00 -13.00 -16.09
C SER A 33 -13.17 -12.13 -14.85
N ALA A 34 -12.38 -11.05 -14.73
CA ALA A 34 -12.53 -10.06 -13.67
C ALA A 34 -13.79 -9.19 -13.88
N LYS A 35 -14.21 -8.50 -12.83
CA LYS A 35 -15.35 -7.58 -12.88
C LYS A 35 -14.90 -6.18 -12.43
N PRO A 36 -15.51 -5.10 -12.97
CA PRO A 36 -15.27 -3.75 -12.45
C PRO A 36 -15.52 -3.70 -10.94
N GLY A 37 -14.60 -3.07 -10.21
CA GLY A 37 -14.62 -3.03 -8.75
C GLY A 37 -13.99 -4.23 -8.05
N ALA A 38 -13.55 -5.26 -8.78
CA ALA A 38 -12.73 -6.34 -8.20
C ALA A 38 -11.44 -5.75 -7.62
N LYS A 39 -11.03 -6.23 -6.46
CA LYS A 39 -9.87 -5.69 -5.72
C LYS A 39 -8.93 -6.80 -5.30
N SER A 40 -7.65 -6.42 -5.22
CA SER A 40 -6.60 -7.23 -4.63
C SER A 40 -5.76 -6.36 -3.70
N ILE A 41 -5.25 -6.93 -2.61
CA ILE A 41 -4.28 -6.30 -1.72
C ILE A 41 -2.97 -7.06 -1.86
N LEU A 42 -1.88 -6.33 -2.13
CA LEU A 42 -0.54 -6.87 -2.27
C LEU A 42 0.37 -6.29 -1.18
N ASP A 43 1.25 -7.13 -0.62
CA ASP A 43 2.26 -6.68 0.33
C ASP A 43 3.49 -6.06 -0.35
N SER A 44 4.47 -5.64 0.45
CA SER A 44 5.73 -5.06 -0.05
C SER A 44 6.63 -6.04 -0.79
N GLU A 45 6.35 -7.33 -0.75
CA GLU A 45 7.06 -8.38 -1.47
C GLU A 45 6.33 -8.81 -2.75
N GLY A 46 5.15 -8.24 -3.01
CA GLY A 46 4.31 -8.55 -4.16
C GLY A 46 3.41 -9.78 -3.95
N ASN A 47 3.29 -10.28 -2.72
CA ASN A 47 2.36 -11.36 -2.43
C ASN A 47 0.92 -10.85 -2.35
N THR A 48 -0.02 -11.57 -2.92
CA THR A 48 -1.45 -11.27 -2.81
C THR A 48 -1.95 -11.69 -1.43
N LEU A 49 -2.35 -10.71 -0.62
CA LEU A 49 -2.90 -10.92 0.72
C LEU A 49 -4.41 -11.08 0.73
N TYR A 50 -5.08 -10.55 -0.29
CA TYR A 50 -6.54 -10.60 -0.43
C TYR A 50 -6.96 -10.38 -1.88
N GLY A 51 -8.04 -11.04 -2.27
CA GLY A 51 -8.76 -10.77 -3.51
C GLY A 51 -8.06 -11.25 -4.77
N TRP A 52 -8.57 -10.76 -5.92
CA TRP A 52 -8.10 -11.16 -7.23
C TRP A 52 -8.56 -10.14 -8.29
N VAL A 53 -7.67 -9.77 -9.19
CA VAL A 53 -7.95 -8.82 -10.28
C VAL A 53 -7.71 -9.41 -11.68
N GLY A 54 -7.29 -10.67 -11.75
CA GLY A 54 -6.98 -11.39 -12.97
C GLY A 54 -5.88 -12.41 -12.72
N GLY A 55 -5.77 -13.45 -13.56
CA GLY A 55 -4.73 -14.47 -13.47
C GLY A 55 -3.63 -14.28 -14.51
N GLY A 56 -2.55 -15.07 -14.38
CA GLY A 56 -1.47 -15.09 -15.35
C GLY A 56 -0.76 -13.75 -15.52
N CYS A 57 -0.61 -13.28 -16.76
CA CYS A 57 0.07 -12.02 -17.09
C CYS A 57 -0.54 -10.78 -16.42
N ALA A 58 -1.86 -10.77 -16.22
CA ALA A 58 -2.51 -9.66 -15.54
C ALA A 58 -2.04 -9.56 -14.08
N GLU A 59 -1.91 -10.69 -13.40
CA GLU A 59 -1.41 -10.72 -12.02
C GLU A 59 0.05 -10.26 -11.94
N GLU A 60 0.90 -10.69 -12.87
CA GLU A 60 2.31 -10.28 -12.93
C GLU A 60 2.46 -8.77 -13.17
N ALA A 61 1.76 -8.22 -14.17
CA ALA A 61 1.80 -6.79 -14.48
C ALA A 61 1.27 -5.92 -13.32
N VAL A 62 0.22 -6.37 -12.64
CA VAL A 62 -0.32 -5.67 -11.46
C VAL A 62 0.65 -5.76 -10.28
N ARG A 63 1.30 -6.90 -10.09
CA ARG A 63 2.34 -7.07 -9.06
C ARG A 63 3.51 -6.11 -9.28
N ASP A 64 4.05 -6.06 -10.50
CA ASP A 64 5.17 -5.17 -10.84
C ASP A 64 4.79 -3.70 -10.61
N ALA A 65 3.61 -3.30 -11.06
CA ALA A 65 3.09 -1.94 -10.82
C ALA A 65 2.90 -1.65 -9.33
N ALA A 66 2.44 -2.61 -8.54
CA ALA A 66 2.30 -2.48 -7.09
C ALA A 66 3.66 -2.28 -6.40
N MET A 67 4.65 -3.09 -6.77
CA MET A 67 6.02 -2.98 -6.24
C MET A 67 6.65 -1.62 -6.58
N ASP A 68 6.47 -1.13 -7.80
CA ASP A 68 6.96 0.19 -8.19
C ASP A 68 6.22 1.32 -7.49
N SER A 69 4.88 1.19 -7.31
CA SER A 69 4.08 2.15 -6.55
C SER A 69 4.51 2.24 -5.09
N LEU A 70 4.84 1.11 -4.47
CA LEU A 70 5.33 1.07 -3.08
C LEU A 70 6.73 1.67 -2.92
N LYS A 71 7.58 1.65 -3.98
CA LYS A 71 8.90 2.27 -3.95
C LYS A 71 8.86 3.79 -4.04
N ASP A 72 8.02 4.33 -4.92
CA ASP A 72 8.01 5.77 -5.22
C ASP A 72 6.79 6.52 -4.69
N GLY A 73 5.81 5.83 -4.12
CA GLY A 73 4.59 6.42 -3.56
C GLY A 73 3.60 6.92 -4.61
N GLN A 74 3.78 6.56 -5.90
CA GLN A 74 2.92 7.03 -6.97
C GLN A 74 1.83 6.01 -7.32
N THR A 75 0.63 6.50 -7.57
CA THR A 75 -0.46 5.68 -8.13
C THR A 75 -0.21 5.37 -9.60
N ARG A 76 -0.75 4.24 -10.07
CA ARG A 76 -0.60 3.79 -11.47
C ARG A 76 -1.91 3.28 -12.04
N ILE A 77 -2.09 3.48 -13.34
CA ILE A 77 -3.10 2.77 -14.13
C ILE A 77 -2.34 1.78 -15.01
N VAL A 78 -2.70 0.50 -14.89
CA VAL A 78 -2.13 -0.60 -15.67
C VAL A 78 -3.14 -1.00 -16.72
N PRO A 79 -2.95 -0.59 -17.99
CA PRO A 79 -3.77 -1.10 -19.08
C PRO A 79 -3.32 -2.52 -19.45
N LEU A 80 -4.25 -3.44 -19.51
CA LEU A 80 -4.02 -4.84 -19.83
C LEU A 80 -4.82 -5.23 -21.07
N ASP A 81 -4.12 -5.57 -22.13
CA ASP A 81 -4.71 -6.19 -23.32
C ASP A 81 -4.54 -7.71 -23.22
N LEU A 82 -5.65 -8.41 -23.09
CA LEU A 82 -5.66 -9.85 -22.91
C LEU A 82 -5.83 -10.61 -24.26
N ASP A 83 -5.93 -9.87 -25.36
CA ASP A 83 -5.98 -10.39 -26.72
C ASP A 83 -4.58 -10.56 -27.35
N ASP A 84 -3.53 -10.00 -26.73
CA ASP A 84 -2.20 -10.01 -27.32
C ASP A 84 -1.55 -11.39 -27.21
N GLU A 85 -1.63 -12.15 -28.31
CA GLU A 85 -0.96 -13.46 -28.47
C GLU A 85 0.58 -13.36 -28.40
N VAL A 86 1.13 -12.14 -28.48
CA VAL A 86 2.60 -11.89 -28.55
C VAL A 86 3.28 -12.17 -27.22
N LEU A 87 2.59 -12.09 -26.10
CA LEU A 87 3.14 -12.39 -24.79
C LEU A 87 3.05 -13.88 -24.38
N GLY A 88 2.61 -14.74 -25.29
CA GLY A 88 2.75 -16.20 -25.15
C GLY A 88 1.91 -16.85 -24.05
N VAL A 89 0.91 -16.17 -23.51
CA VAL A 89 0.06 -16.68 -22.44
C VAL A 89 -1.34 -16.97 -23.01
N GLY A 90 -1.43 -18.05 -23.74
CA GLY A 90 -2.65 -18.52 -24.41
C GLY A 90 -3.90 -18.68 -23.53
N MET A 91 -4.43 -17.57 -23.05
CA MET A 91 -5.81 -17.49 -22.61
C MET A 91 -6.60 -16.70 -23.65
N PRO A 92 -7.57 -17.32 -24.33
CA PRO A 92 -8.46 -16.62 -25.25
C PRO A 92 -9.52 -15.84 -24.45
N CYS A 93 -9.09 -14.86 -23.68
CA CYS A 93 -9.97 -13.89 -23.04
C CYS A 93 -9.98 -12.67 -23.93
N GLY A 94 -10.86 -12.66 -24.94
CA GLY A 94 -10.98 -11.59 -25.95
C GLY A 94 -11.41 -10.25 -25.36
N GLY A 95 -10.54 -9.58 -24.57
CA GLY A 95 -10.88 -8.31 -23.96
C GLY A 95 -9.70 -7.58 -23.34
N SER A 96 -9.96 -6.35 -22.88
CA SER A 96 -8.99 -5.51 -22.18
C SER A 96 -9.55 -5.04 -20.85
N MET A 97 -8.66 -4.70 -19.91
CA MET A 97 -9.04 -4.10 -18.65
C MET A 97 -7.99 -3.09 -18.18
N ASP A 98 -8.47 -2.09 -17.44
CA ASP A 98 -7.60 -1.15 -16.73
C ASP A 98 -7.67 -1.45 -15.23
N VAL A 99 -6.50 -1.55 -14.62
CA VAL A 99 -6.36 -1.74 -13.17
C VAL A 99 -5.69 -0.52 -12.56
N TYR A 100 -6.34 0.09 -11.57
CA TYR A 100 -5.79 1.18 -10.80
C TYR A 100 -5.07 0.62 -9.58
N VAL A 101 -3.83 1.04 -9.38
CA VAL A 101 -2.96 0.60 -8.28
C VAL A 101 -2.65 1.79 -7.39
N GLU A 102 -2.98 1.68 -6.10
CA GLU A 102 -2.74 2.68 -5.06
C GLU A 102 -1.78 2.13 -4.01
N PRO A 103 -0.64 2.81 -3.73
CA PRO A 103 0.22 2.46 -2.62
C PRO A 103 -0.29 3.06 -1.30
N TYR A 104 -0.21 2.29 -0.24
CA TYR A 104 -0.44 2.71 1.14
C TYR A 104 0.86 2.53 1.91
N LEU A 105 1.50 3.65 2.22
CA LEU A 105 2.78 3.68 2.91
C LEU A 105 2.56 4.03 4.39
N PRO A 106 3.34 3.45 5.31
CA PRO A 106 3.30 3.84 6.70
C PRO A 106 3.70 5.32 6.86
N ARG A 107 3.33 5.90 8.00
CA ARG A 107 3.78 7.25 8.33
C ARG A 107 5.31 7.28 8.35
N PRO A 108 5.95 8.35 7.84
CA PRO A 108 7.40 8.50 7.97
C PRO A 108 7.77 8.53 9.45
N GLU A 109 8.88 7.90 9.81
CA GLU A 109 9.34 7.82 11.19
C GLU A 109 10.48 8.80 11.45
N LEU A 110 10.39 9.54 12.57
CA LEU A 110 11.47 10.38 13.10
C LEU A 110 12.01 9.75 14.38
N HIS A 111 13.27 9.35 14.34
CA HIS A 111 14.00 8.91 15.54
C HIS A 111 14.77 10.08 16.12
N LEU A 112 14.44 10.45 17.35
CA LEU A 112 15.14 11.47 18.14
C LEU A 112 16.03 10.78 19.17
N ILE A 113 17.32 11.13 19.17
CA ILE A 113 18.29 10.69 20.17
C ILE A 113 18.55 11.85 21.11
N GLY A 114 18.14 11.71 22.37
CA GLY A 114 18.27 12.74 23.40
C GLY A 114 16.92 13.25 23.91
N HIS A 115 16.96 14.02 25.01
CA HIS A 115 15.77 14.50 25.73
C HIS A 115 15.76 16.02 25.97
N GLY A 116 16.65 16.77 25.32
CA GLY A 116 16.75 18.22 25.49
C GLY A 116 15.62 19.00 24.81
N ARG A 117 15.58 20.32 25.05
CA ARG A 117 14.53 21.20 24.50
C ARG A 117 14.36 21.12 22.99
N ILE A 118 15.47 20.92 22.25
CA ILE A 118 15.42 20.75 20.79
C ILE A 118 14.64 19.49 20.42
N ALA A 119 14.88 18.37 21.11
CA ALA A 119 14.17 17.12 20.88
C ALA A 119 12.67 17.27 21.16
N GLU A 120 12.28 17.97 22.23
CA GLU A 120 10.87 18.26 22.53
C GLU A 120 10.18 19.01 21.39
N VAL A 121 10.79 20.10 20.90
CA VAL A 121 10.22 20.91 19.82
C VAL A 121 10.16 20.13 18.51
N LEU A 122 11.19 19.33 18.20
CA LEU A 122 11.19 18.47 17.02
C LEU A 122 10.11 17.40 17.08
N ALA A 123 9.87 16.81 18.26
CA ALA A 123 8.79 15.84 18.45
C ALA A 123 7.42 16.45 18.19
N GLU A 124 7.17 17.66 18.67
CA GLU A 124 5.92 18.39 18.42
C GLU A 124 5.73 18.71 16.93
N LEU A 125 6.77 19.26 16.27
CA LEU A 125 6.73 19.57 14.84
C LEU A 125 6.51 18.32 13.99
N ALA A 126 7.22 17.25 14.27
CA ALA A 126 7.08 15.99 13.56
C ALA A 126 5.66 15.39 13.72
N HIS A 127 5.10 15.46 14.91
CA HIS A 127 3.72 15.05 15.15
C HIS A 127 2.72 15.86 14.32
N LEU A 128 2.90 17.19 14.24
CA LEU A 128 2.05 18.06 13.40
C LEU A 128 2.18 17.73 11.90
N MET A 129 3.33 17.22 11.48
CA MET A 129 3.59 16.77 10.12
C MET A 129 3.20 15.30 9.88
N HIS A 130 2.51 14.68 10.81
CA HIS A 130 2.07 13.28 10.77
C HIS A 130 3.20 12.24 10.70
N PHE A 131 4.37 12.55 11.25
CA PHE A 131 5.42 11.57 11.48
C PHE A 131 5.09 10.69 12.68
N MET A 132 5.53 9.43 12.64
CA MET A 132 5.67 8.61 13.83
C MET A 132 6.95 9.02 14.55
N VAL A 133 6.84 9.40 15.83
CA VAL A 133 7.96 9.96 16.61
C VAL A 133 8.41 8.96 17.65
N THR A 134 9.66 8.51 17.53
CA THR A 134 10.35 7.67 18.51
C THR A 134 11.45 8.48 19.19
N VAL A 135 11.42 8.60 20.52
CA VAL A 135 12.47 9.24 21.31
C VAL A 135 13.28 8.16 22.01
N ASN A 136 14.57 8.10 21.71
CA ASN A 136 15.51 7.14 22.28
C ASN A 136 16.44 7.85 23.25
N ASP A 137 16.07 7.86 24.51
CA ASP A 137 16.88 8.36 25.63
C ASP A 137 16.29 7.86 26.95
N PRO A 138 17.07 7.18 27.81
CA PRO A 138 16.59 6.68 29.11
C PRO A 138 16.04 7.75 30.06
N ALA A 139 16.40 9.03 29.83
CA ALA A 139 15.92 10.17 30.60
C ALA A 139 14.70 10.85 29.97
N ALA A 140 14.20 10.34 28.82
CA ALA A 140 12.97 10.82 28.20
C ALA A 140 11.73 10.29 28.98
N PHE A 141 10.78 11.16 29.24
CA PHE A 141 9.54 10.79 29.92
C PHE A 141 8.32 11.48 29.29
N ARG A 142 7.16 10.87 29.48
CA ARG A 142 5.91 11.19 28.76
C ARG A 142 5.47 12.66 28.90
N GLU A 143 5.66 13.26 30.08
CA GLU A 143 5.25 14.63 30.35
C GLU A 143 6.03 15.64 29.49
N ARG A 144 7.28 15.33 29.13
CA ARG A 144 8.10 16.16 28.24
C ARG A 144 7.88 15.85 26.77
N PHE A 145 7.48 14.62 26.45
CA PHE A 145 7.24 14.14 25.09
C PHE A 145 5.81 13.61 24.92
N PRO A 146 4.78 14.46 25.17
CA PRO A 146 3.38 13.99 25.16
C PRO A 146 2.92 13.51 23.79
N LYS A 147 3.58 13.97 22.72
CA LYS A 147 3.25 13.65 21.31
C LYS A 147 4.14 12.57 20.70
N ALA A 148 5.12 12.04 21.42
CA ALA A 148 5.90 10.91 20.93
C ALA A 148 5.06 9.64 20.91
N ASP A 149 5.15 8.88 19.82
CA ASP A 149 4.48 7.57 19.70
C ASP A 149 5.20 6.53 20.58
N ARG A 150 6.53 6.58 20.62
CA ARG A 150 7.38 5.66 21.41
C ARG A 150 8.44 6.39 22.21
N LEU A 151 8.70 5.89 23.44
CA LEU A 151 9.86 6.26 24.28
C LEU A 151 10.65 4.98 24.53
N ILE A 152 11.97 4.99 24.22
CA ILE A 152 12.87 3.83 24.31
C ILE A 152 14.10 4.19 25.14
#